data_d8d3b128cf39e14c9edc91de23eef46d
#
_entry.id   d8d3b128cf39e14c9edc91de23eef46d
#
_cell.length_a   1.000
_cell.length_b   1.000
_cell.length_c   1.000
_cell.angle_alpha   90.00
_cell.angle_beta   90.00
_cell.angle_gamma   90.00
#
_symmetry.space_group_name_H-M   'P 1'
#
loop_
_entity.id
_entity.type
_entity.pdbx_description
1 polymer ?
#
loop_
_entity_poly.entity_id
_entity_poly.type
_entity_poly.pdbx_seq_one_letter_code
_entity_poly.pdbx_strand_id
1 'polypeptide(L)'
;MKVAAVQRILGRVAAVVALLLLRATCADVLPDDRADIFYSKYSGGGMDITGESAAVNKKFTENFAAQVNYFVDHVSGASIDVLSQASQIKDERIQKSATLEFVHDKTTYTASYTGSVERDYRSDTASIAMKQDMFGDLTTLSLAFANSVDKVGENNGTAFVPLITWLGHAQSRSYDIDWSQILTKNLIAGVNFNVITDQGYLANPYRSIRYLDAGTPKGYSLGSQVYPDTRTSTAVQTQAKYYLPYRAAITGSYQIGRAQV
;
A
#
# COMPACT_ATOMS: atom_id res chain seq x y z
N MET A 1 6.47 -18.63 -6.01
CA MET A 1 5.02 -18.47 -5.71
C MET A 1 4.71 -17.38 -4.68
N LYS A 2 5.59 -17.06 -3.77
CA LYS A 2 5.30 -16.11 -2.68
C LYS A 2 5.85 -14.69 -2.90
N VAL A 3 6.82 -14.46 -3.77
CA VAL A 3 7.50 -13.16 -3.91
C VAL A 3 6.60 -12.11 -4.53
N ALA A 4 5.89 -12.39 -5.61
CA ALA A 4 4.97 -11.42 -6.18
C ALA A 4 3.63 -11.31 -5.40
N ALA A 5 3.25 -12.34 -4.64
CA ALA A 5 2.20 -12.20 -3.63
C ALA A 5 2.70 -11.37 -2.44
N VAL A 6 3.96 -11.49 -2.06
CA VAL A 6 4.63 -10.68 -1.05
C VAL A 6 4.82 -9.25 -1.57
N GLN A 7 5.22 -9.04 -2.83
CA GLN A 7 5.32 -7.71 -3.45
C GLN A 7 3.95 -7.02 -3.58
N ARG A 8 2.90 -7.75 -3.96
CA ARG A 8 1.53 -7.21 -3.94
C ARG A 8 1.00 -6.97 -2.52
N ILE A 9 1.39 -7.80 -1.55
CA ILE A 9 1.06 -7.61 -0.15
C ILE A 9 1.90 -6.46 0.42
N LEU A 10 3.19 -6.35 0.11
CA LEU A 10 4.06 -5.25 0.52
C LEU A 10 3.69 -3.93 -0.17
N GLY A 11 3.39 -3.94 -1.47
CA GLY A 11 2.86 -2.77 -2.17
C GLY A 11 1.52 -2.30 -1.62
N ARG A 12 0.64 -3.24 -1.25
CA ARG A 12 -0.65 -2.95 -0.58
C ARG A 12 -0.47 -2.57 0.88
N VAL A 13 0.47 -3.19 1.59
CA VAL A 13 0.83 -2.83 2.96
C VAL A 13 1.52 -1.47 2.99
N ALA A 14 2.35 -1.11 2.01
CA ALA A 14 2.95 0.22 1.92
C ALA A 14 1.93 1.29 1.53
N ALA A 15 0.98 1.00 0.64
CA ALA A 15 -0.15 1.90 0.35
C ALA A 15 -1.10 2.02 1.57
N VAL A 16 -1.37 0.93 2.26
CA VAL A 16 -2.15 0.91 3.50
C VAL A 16 -1.37 1.53 4.67
N VAL A 17 -0.05 1.35 4.75
CA VAL A 17 0.81 1.99 5.76
C VAL A 17 0.98 3.48 5.47
N ALA A 18 1.08 3.91 4.21
CA ALA A 18 1.03 5.33 3.86
C ALA A 18 -0.35 5.94 4.20
N LEU A 19 -1.44 5.21 3.98
CA LEU A 19 -2.80 5.61 4.39
C LEU A 19 -2.99 5.52 5.92
N LEU A 20 -2.34 4.58 6.62
CA LEU A 20 -2.39 4.43 8.09
C LEU A 20 -1.52 5.46 8.82
N LEU A 21 -0.46 5.97 8.21
CA LEU A 21 0.33 7.08 8.76
C LEU A 21 -0.43 8.41 8.74
N LEU A 22 -1.46 8.55 7.88
CA LEU A 22 -2.41 9.67 7.89
C LEU A 22 -3.39 9.65 9.09
N ARG A 23 -3.43 8.57 9.89
CA ARG A 23 -4.42 8.43 10.98
C ARG A 23 -3.96 8.93 12.37
N ALA A 24 -2.86 9.65 12.49
CA ALA A 24 -2.28 9.97 13.79
C ALA A 24 -2.41 11.43 14.25
N THR A 25 -3.32 12.24 13.72
CA THR A 25 -3.52 13.59 14.26
C THR A 25 -4.98 13.86 14.59
N CYS A 26 -5.31 13.73 15.87
CA CYS A 26 -6.44 14.43 16.46
C CYS A 26 -6.10 15.92 16.56
N ALA A 27 -6.88 16.74 15.90
CA ALA A 27 -6.94 18.20 15.79
C ALA A 27 -6.43 18.71 14.42
N ASP A 28 -7.16 19.66 13.86
CA ASP A 28 -6.86 20.37 12.61
C ASP A 28 -5.58 21.24 12.71
N VAL A 29 -4.48 20.64 13.14
CA VAL A 29 -3.18 21.27 13.26
C VAL A 29 -2.25 20.60 12.26
N LEU A 30 -1.79 21.38 11.29
CA LEU A 30 -0.76 20.91 10.36
C LEU A 30 0.49 20.47 11.13
N PRO A 31 1.16 19.41 10.66
CA PRO A 31 2.36 18.92 11.31
C PRO A 31 3.45 20.01 11.34
N ASP A 32 4.19 20.06 12.45
CA ASP A 32 5.30 20.99 12.62
C ASP A 32 6.46 20.69 11.66
N ASP A 33 7.31 21.68 11.46
CA ASP A 33 8.56 21.55 10.71
C ASP A 33 9.40 20.41 11.30
N ARG A 34 9.66 19.38 10.52
CA ARG A 34 10.35 18.17 10.98
C ARG A 34 11.13 17.53 9.85
N ALA A 35 12.29 16.99 10.20
CA ALA A 35 13.04 16.09 9.33
C ALA A 35 13.26 14.78 10.09
N ASP A 36 12.89 13.68 9.47
CA ASP A 36 13.00 12.35 10.02
C ASP A 36 13.89 11.48 9.13
N ILE A 37 14.76 10.70 9.76
CA ILE A 37 15.51 9.62 9.12
C ILE A 37 15.14 8.33 9.82
N PHE A 38 14.79 7.33 9.04
CA PHE A 38 14.39 6.03 9.56
C PHE A 38 15.19 4.93 8.87
N TYR A 39 15.65 3.97 9.66
CA TYR A 39 16.31 2.75 9.20
C TYR A 39 15.61 1.54 9.80
N SER A 40 15.31 0.54 8.98
CA SER A 40 14.75 -0.73 9.41
C SER A 40 15.54 -1.90 8.84
N LYS A 41 15.64 -2.96 9.63
CA LYS A 41 16.21 -4.23 9.20
C LYS A 41 15.33 -5.37 9.68
N TYR A 42 14.96 -6.24 8.75
CA TYR A 42 14.27 -7.49 9.03
C TYR A 42 15.09 -8.66 8.48
N SER A 43 15.26 -9.70 9.28
CA SER A 43 15.89 -10.96 8.86
C SER A 43 15.04 -12.11 9.36
N GLY A 44 14.52 -12.92 8.46
CA GLY A 44 13.66 -14.06 8.82
C GLY A 44 13.02 -14.71 7.61
N GLY A 45 12.67 -16.01 7.74
CA GLY A 45 12.01 -16.75 6.68
C GLY A 45 12.84 -16.90 5.39
N GLY A 46 14.18 -16.82 5.48
CA GLY A 46 15.07 -16.86 4.31
C GLY A 46 15.15 -15.53 3.55
N MET A 47 14.66 -14.43 4.12
CA MET A 47 14.73 -13.10 3.53
C MET A 47 15.39 -12.12 4.47
N ASP A 48 16.22 -11.23 3.91
CA ASP A 48 16.74 -10.05 4.56
C ASP A 48 16.18 -8.81 3.85
N ILE A 49 15.59 -7.92 4.61
CA ILE A 49 15.02 -6.68 4.11
C ILE A 49 15.65 -5.53 4.88
N THR A 50 16.20 -4.55 4.18
CA THR A 50 16.65 -3.30 4.76
C THR A 50 15.92 -2.14 4.12
N GLY A 51 15.37 -1.25 4.95
CA GLY A 51 14.65 -0.08 4.50
C GLY A 51 15.26 1.20 5.08
N GLU A 52 15.49 2.18 4.23
CA GLU A 52 16.00 3.49 4.58
C GLU A 52 15.02 4.57 4.11
N SER A 53 14.68 5.52 4.97
CA SER A 53 13.85 6.64 4.54
C SER A 53 14.32 7.96 5.13
N ALA A 54 14.09 9.01 4.36
CA ALA A 54 14.22 10.39 4.80
C ALA A 54 12.94 11.15 4.46
N ALA A 55 12.37 11.82 5.44
CA ALA A 55 11.16 12.62 5.27
C ALA A 55 11.41 14.04 5.79
N VAL A 56 10.93 15.02 5.06
CA VAL A 56 10.94 16.43 5.47
C VAL A 56 9.52 16.94 5.38
N ASN A 57 9.05 17.48 6.49
CA ASN A 57 7.78 18.19 6.57
C ASN A 57 8.04 19.68 6.80
N LYS A 58 7.39 20.55 6.01
CA LYS A 58 7.51 21.99 6.09
C LYS A 58 6.15 22.65 6.13
N LYS A 59 5.90 23.36 7.21
CA LYS A 59 4.74 24.23 7.37
C LYS A 59 5.09 25.62 6.79
N PHE A 60 4.42 26.01 5.71
CA PHE A 60 4.66 27.28 5.05
C PHE A 60 3.80 28.40 5.62
N THR A 61 2.56 28.07 5.99
CA THR A 61 1.60 28.97 6.63
C THR A 61 0.83 28.21 7.70
N GLU A 62 0.00 28.89 8.47
CA GLU A 62 -0.89 28.24 9.45
C GLU A 62 -1.83 27.22 8.81
N ASN A 63 -2.11 27.36 7.53
CA ASN A 63 -3.09 26.56 6.80
C ASN A 63 -2.48 25.67 5.73
N PHE A 64 -1.17 25.77 5.45
CA PHE A 64 -0.54 25.02 4.36
C PHE A 64 0.78 24.41 4.77
N ALA A 65 0.92 23.12 4.54
CA ALA A 65 2.15 22.34 4.72
C ALA A 65 2.44 21.46 3.50
N ALA A 66 3.70 21.12 3.34
CA ALA A 66 4.14 20.11 2.37
C ALA A 66 5.10 19.13 3.01
N GLN A 67 5.01 17.90 2.58
CA GLN A 67 5.90 16.81 2.98
C GLN A 67 6.53 16.17 1.75
N VAL A 68 7.81 15.86 1.84
CA VAL A 68 8.53 15.06 0.84
C VAL A 68 9.14 13.88 1.55
N ASN A 69 9.02 12.69 0.95
CA ASN A 69 9.60 11.46 1.47
C ASN A 69 10.39 10.75 0.38
N TYR A 70 11.55 10.24 0.74
CA TYR A 70 12.40 9.35 -0.05
C TYR A 70 12.60 8.05 0.71
N PHE A 71 12.26 6.92 0.11
CA PHE A 71 12.35 5.60 0.72
C PHE A 71 13.05 4.64 -0.24
N VAL A 72 14.03 3.90 0.29
CA VAL A 72 14.70 2.82 -0.44
C VAL A 72 14.53 1.54 0.35
N ASP A 73 14.17 0.48 -0.35
CA ASP A 73 13.94 -0.85 0.21
C ASP A 73 14.78 -1.86 -0.55
N HIS A 74 15.68 -2.54 0.15
CA HIS A 74 16.49 -3.59 -0.41
C HIS A 74 15.99 -4.94 0.10
N VAL A 75 15.53 -5.77 -0.80
CA VAL A 75 15.07 -7.12 -0.50
C VAL A 75 16.09 -8.09 -1.06
N SER A 76 16.74 -8.85 -0.18
CA SER A 76 17.58 -9.99 -0.58
C SER A 76 17.04 -11.25 0.08
N GLY A 77 16.90 -12.30 -0.66
CA GLY A 77 16.45 -13.53 -0.04
C GLY A 77 16.24 -14.68 -1.00
N ALA A 78 16.23 -15.85 -0.40
CA ALA A 78 15.80 -17.06 -1.01
C ALA A 78 14.88 -17.75 -0.01
N SER A 79 13.56 -17.64 -0.17
CA SER A 79 12.66 -18.53 0.58
C SER A 79 12.96 -19.97 0.22
N ILE A 80 12.69 -20.92 1.11
CA ILE A 80 12.90 -22.36 0.88
C ILE A 80 12.21 -22.81 -0.42
N ASP A 81 11.07 -22.22 -0.76
CA ASP A 81 10.36 -22.48 -2.02
C ASP A 81 11.10 -21.89 -3.23
N VAL A 82 11.87 -20.83 -3.05
CA VAL A 82 12.69 -20.17 -4.08
C VAL A 82 14.02 -20.89 -4.25
N LEU A 83 14.64 -21.36 -3.17
CA LEU A 83 15.89 -22.15 -3.23
C LEU A 83 15.76 -23.43 -4.03
N SER A 84 14.56 -23.98 -4.11
CA SER A 84 14.29 -25.22 -4.88
C SER A 84 14.01 -24.98 -6.37
N GLN A 85 13.69 -23.74 -6.80
CA GLN A 85 13.19 -23.45 -8.16
C GLN A 85 13.70 -22.15 -8.79
N ALA A 86 14.36 -21.24 -8.05
CA ALA A 86 14.83 -19.95 -8.58
C ALA A 86 16.14 -19.47 -7.95
N SER A 87 16.82 -18.59 -8.66
CA SER A 87 18.02 -17.91 -8.20
C SER A 87 17.73 -16.93 -7.03
N GLN A 88 18.77 -16.60 -6.26
CA GLN A 88 18.70 -15.55 -5.24
C GLN A 88 18.11 -14.27 -5.82
N ILE A 89 17.07 -13.75 -5.17
CA ILE A 89 16.45 -12.49 -5.55
C ILE A 89 17.16 -11.38 -4.79
N LYS A 90 17.66 -10.41 -5.54
CA LYS A 90 18.03 -9.09 -5.04
C LYS A 90 17.17 -8.10 -5.75
N ASP A 91 16.29 -7.43 -5.03
CA ASP A 91 15.45 -6.39 -5.58
C ASP A 91 15.59 -5.12 -4.76
N GLU A 92 15.55 -3.99 -5.46
CA GLU A 92 15.63 -2.67 -4.88
C GLU A 92 14.43 -1.87 -5.33
N ARG A 93 13.70 -1.31 -4.38
CA ARG A 93 12.60 -0.40 -4.64
C ARG A 93 12.96 0.99 -4.16
N ILE A 94 12.85 1.95 -5.05
CA ILE A 94 12.99 3.37 -4.74
C ILE A 94 11.61 4.01 -4.84
N GLN A 95 11.16 4.61 -3.74
CA GLN A 95 9.89 5.33 -3.68
C GLN A 95 10.14 6.78 -3.32
N LYS A 96 9.47 7.68 -4.05
CA LYS A 96 9.47 9.13 -3.80
C LYS A 96 8.04 9.58 -3.68
N SER A 97 7.73 10.36 -2.66
CA SER A 97 6.41 10.94 -2.52
C SER A 97 6.47 12.41 -2.14
N ALA A 98 5.49 13.15 -2.61
CA ALA A 98 5.23 14.53 -2.22
C ALA A 98 3.76 14.63 -1.80
N THR A 99 3.50 15.27 -0.67
CA THR A 99 2.17 15.48 -0.11
C THR A 99 2.00 16.95 0.20
N LEU A 100 0.86 17.51 -0.16
CA LEU A 100 0.42 18.85 0.15
C LEU A 100 -0.80 18.77 1.05
N GLU A 101 -0.82 19.52 2.13
CA GLU A 101 -1.93 19.60 3.06
C GLU A 101 -2.40 21.05 3.19
N PHE A 102 -3.70 21.24 3.08
CA PHE A 102 -4.36 22.53 3.26
C PHE A 102 -5.51 22.40 4.24
N VAL A 103 -5.47 23.19 5.30
CA VAL A 103 -6.51 23.24 6.34
C VAL A 103 -7.35 24.50 6.17
N HIS A 104 -8.65 24.35 6.12
CA HIS A 104 -9.60 25.43 6.14
C HIS A 104 -10.71 25.13 7.16
N ASP A 105 -10.76 25.91 8.22
CA ASP A 105 -11.61 25.66 9.38
C ASP A 105 -11.40 24.24 9.94
N LYS A 106 -12.41 23.39 9.84
CA LYS A 106 -12.42 22.00 10.29
C LYS A 106 -12.28 20.98 9.15
N THR A 107 -11.82 21.47 8.01
CA THR A 107 -11.61 20.62 6.83
C THR A 107 -10.14 20.60 6.47
N THR A 108 -9.59 19.40 6.36
CA THR A 108 -8.25 19.17 5.85
C THR A 108 -8.34 18.55 4.45
N TYR A 109 -7.70 19.19 3.49
CA TYR A 109 -7.51 18.69 2.12
C TYR A 109 -6.09 18.20 1.95
N THR A 110 -5.95 17.01 1.40
CA THR A 110 -4.64 16.41 1.12
C THR A 110 -4.56 16.05 -0.35
N ALA A 111 -3.46 16.40 -0.99
CA ALA A 111 -3.11 15.93 -2.32
C ALA A 111 -1.72 15.27 -2.26
N SER A 112 -1.56 14.09 -2.84
CA SER A 112 -0.26 13.42 -2.86
C SER A 112 0.04 12.77 -4.19
N TYR A 113 1.34 12.68 -4.48
CA TYR A 113 1.89 11.93 -5.59
C TYR A 113 3.00 11.02 -5.08
N THR A 114 2.98 9.77 -5.52
CA THR A 114 3.98 8.76 -5.15
C THR A 114 4.45 8.04 -6.41
N GLY A 115 5.73 8.10 -6.70
CA GLY A 115 6.39 7.29 -7.72
C GLY A 115 7.20 6.18 -7.06
N SER A 116 7.06 4.95 -7.53
CA SER A 116 7.81 3.78 -7.09
C SER A 116 8.45 3.07 -8.28
N VAL A 117 9.72 2.76 -8.17
CA VAL A 117 10.51 2.12 -9.22
C VAL A 117 11.22 0.90 -8.65
N GLU A 118 10.96 -0.24 -9.26
CA GLU A 118 11.70 -1.50 -9.13
C GLU A 118 12.30 -1.87 -10.48
N ARG A 119 13.05 -2.93 -10.57
CA ARG A 119 13.69 -3.34 -11.85
C ARG A 119 12.67 -3.63 -12.93
N ASP A 120 11.63 -4.36 -12.60
CA ASP A 120 10.60 -4.87 -13.52
C ASP A 120 9.20 -4.35 -13.19
N TYR A 121 9.10 -3.37 -12.28
CA TYR A 121 7.83 -2.76 -11.90
C TYR A 121 8.01 -1.25 -11.67
N ARG A 122 7.08 -0.47 -12.21
CA ARG A 122 6.96 0.97 -11.95
C ARG A 122 5.53 1.31 -11.62
N SER A 123 5.35 2.21 -10.67
CA SER A 123 4.03 2.67 -10.24
C SER A 123 4.05 4.17 -10.00
N ASP A 124 3.08 4.85 -10.58
CA ASP A 124 2.82 6.27 -10.39
C ASP A 124 1.41 6.42 -9.82
N THR A 125 1.31 6.93 -8.60
CA THR A 125 0.03 7.07 -7.87
C THR A 125 -0.21 8.53 -7.54
N ALA A 126 -1.36 9.06 -7.96
CA ALA A 126 -1.88 10.34 -7.50
C ALA A 126 -3.09 10.12 -6.60
N SER A 127 -3.19 10.87 -5.50
CA SER A 127 -4.33 10.80 -4.59
C SER A 127 -4.79 12.17 -4.11
N ILE A 128 -6.07 12.24 -3.80
CA ILE A 128 -6.69 13.37 -3.12
C ILE A 128 -7.52 12.84 -1.95
N ALA A 129 -7.55 13.59 -0.85
CA ALA A 129 -8.36 13.26 0.30
C ALA A 129 -8.94 14.53 0.94
N MET A 130 -10.06 14.36 1.60
CA MET A 130 -10.71 15.38 2.42
C MET A 130 -11.10 14.75 3.75
N LYS A 131 -10.78 15.42 4.83
CA LYS A 131 -11.22 15.08 6.19
C LYS A 131 -12.01 16.25 6.73
N GLN A 132 -13.19 15.99 7.25
CA GLN A 132 -14.08 16.99 7.83
C GLN A 132 -14.47 16.58 9.25
N ASP A 133 -14.17 17.45 10.23
CA ASP A 133 -14.66 17.32 11.59
C ASP A 133 -15.95 18.13 11.78
N MET A 134 -16.96 17.52 12.39
CA MET A 134 -18.32 18.03 12.50
C MET A 134 -18.86 17.87 13.92
N PHE A 135 -19.93 18.63 14.22
CA PHE A 135 -20.67 18.51 15.48
C PHE A 135 -19.78 18.70 16.73
N GLY A 136 -18.89 19.69 16.72
CA GLY A 136 -17.97 19.94 17.82
C GLY A 136 -16.92 18.84 17.97
N ASP A 137 -16.43 18.33 16.83
CA ASP A 137 -15.40 17.29 16.72
C ASP A 137 -15.86 15.89 17.21
N LEU A 138 -17.18 15.72 17.35
CA LEU A 138 -17.73 14.42 17.71
C LEU A 138 -17.81 13.45 16.54
N THR A 139 -17.85 13.97 15.31
CA THR A 139 -17.95 13.17 14.08
C THR A 139 -16.82 13.58 13.13
N THR A 140 -16.10 12.61 12.61
CA THR A 140 -15.12 12.81 11.54
C THR A 140 -15.54 12.02 10.32
N LEU A 141 -15.63 12.67 9.16
CA LEU A 141 -15.81 12.05 7.86
C LEU A 141 -14.54 12.25 7.03
N SER A 142 -14.01 11.16 6.49
CA SER A 142 -12.89 11.22 5.54
C SER A 142 -13.28 10.57 4.23
N LEU A 143 -12.94 11.23 3.14
CA LEU A 143 -13.11 10.74 1.77
C LEU A 143 -11.74 10.74 1.10
N ALA A 144 -11.38 9.64 0.43
CA ALA A 144 -10.15 9.60 -0.34
C ALA A 144 -10.35 8.90 -1.68
N PHE A 145 -9.63 9.39 -2.66
CA PHE A 145 -9.52 8.80 -3.99
C PHE A 145 -8.06 8.70 -4.37
N ALA A 146 -7.64 7.54 -4.89
CA ALA A 146 -6.32 7.36 -5.46
C ALA A 146 -6.42 6.65 -6.83
N ASN A 147 -5.55 7.07 -7.74
CA ASN A 147 -5.38 6.44 -9.04
C ASN A 147 -3.91 6.10 -9.22
N SER A 148 -3.61 4.82 -9.46
CA SER A 148 -2.29 4.30 -9.76
C SER A 148 -2.23 3.84 -11.21
N VAL A 149 -1.13 4.15 -11.87
CA VAL A 149 -0.79 3.62 -13.19
C VAL A 149 0.51 2.87 -13.05
N ASP A 150 0.45 1.58 -13.35
CA ASP A 150 1.54 0.64 -13.13
C ASP A 150 2.04 0.11 -14.47
N LYS A 151 3.34 -0.06 -14.56
CA LYS A 151 4.00 -0.76 -15.67
C LYS A 151 4.62 -2.04 -15.13
N VAL A 152 4.20 -3.17 -15.68
CA VAL A 152 4.59 -4.51 -15.25
C VAL A 152 5.54 -5.13 -16.25
N GLY A 153 6.66 -5.62 -15.78
CA GLY A 153 7.65 -6.33 -16.56
C GLY A 153 8.03 -7.66 -15.95
N GLU A 154 8.88 -8.38 -16.66
CA GLU A 154 9.49 -9.63 -16.23
C GLU A 154 11.00 -9.53 -16.42
N ASN A 155 11.75 -9.96 -15.42
CA ASN A 155 13.20 -10.08 -15.52
C ASN A 155 13.57 -11.50 -15.91
N ASN A 156 13.95 -11.69 -17.17
CA ASN A 156 14.43 -12.95 -17.74
C ASN A 156 15.96 -13.09 -17.68
N GLY A 157 16.64 -12.12 -17.05
CA GLY A 157 18.09 -12.14 -16.85
C GLY A 157 18.51 -12.71 -15.51
N THR A 158 19.76 -12.44 -15.16
CA THR A 158 20.30 -12.77 -13.84
C THR A 158 20.25 -11.56 -12.90
N ALA A 159 20.53 -11.78 -11.61
CA ALA A 159 20.64 -10.70 -10.63
C ALA A 159 21.69 -9.64 -11.00
N PHE A 160 22.73 -10.03 -11.76
CA PHE A 160 23.83 -9.15 -12.18
C PHE A 160 23.67 -8.57 -13.58
N VAL A 161 22.92 -9.26 -14.46
CA VAL A 161 22.66 -8.82 -15.83
C VAL A 161 21.13 -8.93 -16.04
N PRO A 162 20.35 -7.93 -15.63
CA PRO A 162 18.91 -7.96 -15.79
C PRO A 162 18.52 -7.81 -17.28
N LEU A 163 17.59 -8.63 -17.71
CA LEU A 163 16.96 -8.55 -19.04
C LEU A 163 15.45 -8.33 -18.83
N ILE A 164 15.04 -7.07 -18.86
CA ILE A 164 13.66 -6.69 -18.57
C ILE A 164 12.82 -6.70 -19.83
N THR A 165 11.74 -7.48 -19.83
CA THR A 165 10.70 -7.46 -20.83
C THR A 165 9.45 -6.83 -20.23
N TRP A 166 8.98 -5.71 -20.78
CA TRP A 166 7.75 -5.07 -20.34
C TRP A 166 6.53 -5.78 -20.94
N LEU A 167 5.63 -6.23 -20.09
CA LEU A 167 4.49 -7.08 -20.46
C LEU A 167 3.20 -6.28 -20.63
N GLY A 168 2.98 -5.24 -19.82
CA GLY A 168 1.76 -4.46 -19.90
C GLY A 168 1.67 -3.36 -18.88
N HIS A 169 0.51 -2.71 -18.89
CA HIS A 169 0.13 -1.68 -17.94
C HIS A 169 -1.06 -2.17 -17.11
N ALA A 170 -1.10 -1.77 -15.85
CA ALA A 170 -2.25 -1.91 -14.99
C ALA A 170 -2.65 -0.55 -14.43
N GLN A 171 -3.94 -0.36 -14.21
CA GLN A 171 -4.49 0.80 -13.53
C GLN A 171 -5.28 0.34 -12.31
N SER A 172 -5.04 0.99 -11.18
CA SER A 172 -5.78 0.75 -9.95
C SER A 172 -6.41 2.05 -9.47
N ARG A 173 -7.70 2.01 -9.17
CA ARG A 173 -8.44 3.12 -8.55
C ARG A 173 -8.96 2.68 -7.21
N SER A 174 -8.70 3.48 -6.18
CA SER A 174 -9.18 3.25 -4.82
C SER A 174 -10.11 4.37 -4.40
N TYR A 175 -11.24 4.00 -3.84
CA TYR A 175 -12.23 4.88 -3.24
C TYR A 175 -12.36 4.48 -1.78
N ASP A 176 -12.18 5.43 -0.87
CA ASP A 176 -12.20 5.18 0.57
C ASP A 176 -13.14 6.18 1.25
N ILE A 177 -14.03 5.67 2.08
CA ILE A 177 -14.92 6.44 2.94
C ILE A 177 -14.71 5.97 4.37
N ASP A 178 -14.31 6.87 5.24
CA ASP A 178 -14.12 6.59 6.67
C ASP A 178 -15.03 7.51 7.48
N TRP A 179 -15.84 6.92 8.32
CA TRP A 179 -16.69 7.64 9.26
C TRP A 179 -16.35 7.22 10.68
N SER A 180 -16.13 8.18 11.54
CA SER A 180 -15.81 7.99 12.96
C SER A 180 -16.71 8.85 13.81
N GLN A 181 -17.20 8.31 14.92
CA GLN A 181 -18.12 8.97 15.84
C GLN A 181 -17.68 8.73 17.29
N ILE A 182 -17.55 9.80 18.04
CA ILE A 182 -17.46 9.75 19.51
C ILE A 182 -18.88 9.55 20.05
N LEU A 183 -19.17 8.36 20.51
CA LEU A 183 -20.49 7.99 21.03
C LEU A 183 -20.67 8.37 22.50
N THR A 184 -19.61 8.23 23.26
CA THR A 184 -19.57 8.61 24.68
C THR A 184 -18.18 9.13 25.03
N LYS A 185 -17.99 9.65 26.26
CA LYS A 185 -16.66 10.07 26.75
C LYS A 185 -15.58 9.00 26.63
N ASN A 186 -15.99 7.72 26.59
CA ASN A 186 -15.09 6.59 26.64
C ASN A 186 -15.19 5.70 25.39
N LEU A 187 -16.12 5.94 24.47
CA LEU A 187 -16.37 5.06 23.32
C LEU A 187 -16.32 5.84 22.01
N ILE A 188 -15.44 5.40 21.13
CA ILE A 188 -15.37 5.84 19.73
C ILE A 188 -15.71 4.63 18.86
N ALA A 189 -16.60 4.82 17.89
CA ALA A 189 -16.90 3.83 16.87
C ALA A 189 -16.61 4.39 15.47
N GLY A 190 -16.28 3.52 14.54
CA GLY A 190 -16.01 3.91 13.16
C GLY A 190 -16.36 2.82 12.18
N VAL A 191 -16.63 3.26 10.94
CA VAL A 191 -16.87 2.40 9.78
C VAL A 191 -16.02 2.91 8.63
N ASN A 192 -15.27 2.01 8.02
CA ASN A 192 -14.54 2.26 6.79
C ASN A 192 -15.15 1.43 5.65
N PHE A 193 -15.36 2.05 4.52
CA PHE A 193 -15.78 1.43 3.28
C PHE A 193 -14.74 1.70 2.19
N ASN A 194 -14.19 0.64 1.62
CA ASN A 194 -13.17 0.74 0.60
C ASN A 194 -13.56 -0.06 -0.65
N VAL A 195 -13.38 0.55 -1.83
CA VAL A 195 -13.54 -0.09 -3.13
C VAL A 195 -12.28 0.11 -3.94
N ILE A 196 -11.73 -0.96 -4.48
CA ILE A 196 -10.59 -0.94 -5.39
C ILE A 196 -11.01 -1.57 -6.70
N THR A 197 -10.78 -0.86 -7.80
CA THR A 197 -10.98 -1.37 -9.16
C THR A 197 -9.63 -1.43 -9.85
N ASP A 198 -9.26 -2.62 -10.31
CA ASP A 198 -8.04 -2.86 -11.06
C ASP A 198 -8.39 -3.21 -12.51
N GLN A 199 -7.65 -2.67 -13.48
CA GLN A 199 -7.83 -2.92 -14.90
C GLN A 199 -6.48 -3.04 -15.60
N GLY A 200 -6.39 -3.90 -16.63
CA GLY A 200 -5.21 -4.10 -17.46
C GLY A 200 -4.43 -5.36 -17.11
N TYR A 201 -3.10 -5.34 -17.21
CA TYR A 201 -2.27 -6.51 -16.97
C TYR A 201 -2.20 -6.84 -15.47
N LEU A 202 -3.08 -7.74 -15.01
CA LEU A 202 -3.19 -8.14 -13.61
C LEU A 202 -2.50 -9.47 -13.29
N ALA A 203 -1.97 -10.15 -14.30
CA ALA A 203 -1.25 -11.40 -14.13
C ALA A 203 0.11 -11.19 -13.43
N ASN A 204 0.54 -12.21 -12.70
CA ASN A 204 1.88 -12.24 -12.14
C ASN A 204 2.84 -12.90 -13.15
N PRO A 205 3.84 -12.17 -13.69
CA PRO A 205 4.75 -12.71 -14.69
C PRO A 205 5.55 -13.93 -14.22
N TYR A 206 5.82 -14.00 -12.90
CA TYR A 206 6.64 -15.08 -12.32
C TYR A 206 5.82 -16.29 -11.86
N ARG A 207 4.50 -16.27 -12.07
CA ARG A 207 3.63 -17.36 -11.63
C ARG A 207 3.25 -18.25 -12.78
N SER A 208 3.70 -19.52 -12.72
CA SER A 208 3.26 -20.59 -13.62
C SER A 208 2.23 -21.49 -12.94
N ILE A 209 1.34 -22.02 -13.74
CA ILE A 209 0.40 -23.08 -13.35
C ILE A 209 0.84 -24.41 -14.01
N ARG A 210 0.69 -25.47 -13.26
CA ARG A 210 0.91 -26.82 -13.78
C ARG A 210 -0.41 -27.37 -14.30
N TYR A 211 -0.43 -27.81 -15.57
CA TYR A 211 -1.58 -28.47 -16.17
C TYR A 211 -1.19 -29.86 -16.71
N LEU A 212 -2.17 -30.75 -16.79
CA LEU A 212 -1.95 -32.09 -17.34
C LEU A 212 -1.63 -32.00 -18.83
N ASP A 213 -0.56 -32.67 -19.26
CA ASP A 213 -0.11 -32.72 -20.64
C ASP A 213 0.44 -34.12 -20.90
N ALA A 214 -0.41 -34.97 -21.52
CA ALA A 214 -0.06 -36.34 -21.83
C ALA A 214 1.02 -36.45 -22.91
N GLY A 215 1.33 -35.38 -23.66
CA GLY A 215 2.38 -35.33 -24.66
C GLY A 215 3.80 -35.19 -24.10
N THR A 216 3.93 -34.94 -22.78
CA THR A 216 5.23 -34.79 -22.13
C THR A 216 5.61 -36.04 -21.33
N PRO A 217 6.91 -36.40 -21.24
CA PRO A 217 7.37 -37.54 -20.43
C PRO A 217 7.01 -37.40 -18.94
N LYS A 218 6.78 -36.21 -18.45
CA LYS A 218 6.41 -35.91 -17.07
C LYS A 218 4.89 -35.95 -16.84
N GLY A 219 4.07 -36.08 -17.89
CA GLY A 219 2.61 -36.06 -17.82
C GLY A 219 2.03 -34.66 -17.49
N TYR A 220 2.84 -33.62 -17.48
CA TYR A 220 2.40 -32.26 -17.23
C TYR A 220 3.31 -31.20 -17.92
N SER A 221 2.75 -30.06 -18.18
CA SER A 221 3.46 -28.86 -18.63
C SER A 221 3.19 -27.68 -17.70
N LEU A 222 4.06 -26.65 -17.77
CA LEU A 222 3.91 -25.40 -17.04
C LEU A 222 3.49 -24.33 -18.03
N GLY A 223 2.49 -23.54 -17.68
CA GLY A 223 2.03 -22.41 -18.47
C GLY A 223 1.90 -21.13 -17.62
N SER A 224 1.96 -19.98 -18.26
CA SER A 224 1.73 -18.71 -17.59
C SER A 224 0.29 -18.64 -17.06
N GLN A 225 0.11 -18.04 -15.91
CA GLN A 225 -1.21 -17.80 -15.35
C GLN A 225 -1.91 -16.70 -16.14
N VAL A 226 -3.14 -16.97 -16.59
CA VAL A 226 -4.02 -15.97 -17.22
C VAL A 226 -4.99 -15.45 -16.17
N TYR A 227 -5.01 -14.13 -15.98
CA TYR A 227 -5.97 -13.44 -15.13
C TYR A 227 -6.92 -12.62 -15.99
N PRO A 228 -8.16 -12.41 -15.54
CA PRO A 228 -9.02 -11.40 -16.14
C PRO A 228 -8.38 -10.01 -16.09
N ASP A 229 -8.70 -9.20 -17.10
CA ASP A 229 -8.17 -7.84 -17.25
C ASP A 229 -8.79 -6.84 -16.29
N THR A 230 -9.80 -7.26 -15.52
CA THR A 230 -10.50 -6.41 -14.57
C THR A 230 -10.72 -7.15 -13.26
N ARG A 231 -10.66 -6.42 -12.16
CA ARG A 231 -10.99 -6.92 -10.82
C ARG A 231 -11.55 -5.81 -9.97
N THR A 232 -12.64 -6.08 -9.25
CA THR A 232 -13.19 -5.19 -8.24
C THR A 232 -13.10 -5.84 -6.86
N SER A 233 -12.57 -5.13 -5.90
CA SER A 233 -12.51 -5.55 -4.50
C SER A 233 -13.26 -4.54 -3.64
N THR A 234 -14.13 -5.01 -2.79
CA THR A 234 -14.90 -4.20 -1.84
C THR A 234 -14.62 -4.70 -0.43
N ALA A 235 -14.38 -3.80 0.50
CA ALA A 235 -14.19 -4.12 1.91
C ALA A 235 -14.98 -3.15 2.79
N VAL A 236 -15.53 -3.68 3.86
CA VAL A 236 -16.15 -2.92 4.95
C VAL A 236 -15.46 -3.31 6.24
N GLN A 237 -15.01 -2.33 6.98
CA GLN A 237 -14.41 -2.52 8.30
C GLN A 237 -15.20 -1.71 9.32
N THR A 238 -15.54 -2.34 10.43
CA THR A 238 -16.07 -1.66 11.62
C THR A 238 -15.04 -1.72 12.72
N GLN A 239 -14.95 -0.67 13.52
CA GLN A 239 -14.03 -0.60 14.64
C GLN A 239 -14.69 0.11 15.82
N ALA A 240 -14.30 -0.31 17.03
CA ALA A 240 -14.69 0.36 18.26
C ALA A 240 -13.49 0.42 19.20
N LYS A 241 -13.32 1.57 19.85
CA LYS A 241 -12.30 1.79 20.85
C LYS A 241 -12.95 2.29 22.14
N TYR A 242 -12.75 1.53 23.22
CA TYR A 242 -13.28 1.86 24.54
C TYR A 242 -12.14 2.19 25.50
N TYR A 243 -12.18 3.38 26.07
CA TYR A 243 -11.19 3.85 27.04
C TYR A 243 -11.59 3.41 28.45
N LEU A 244 -10.69 2.70 29.08
CA LEU A 244 -10.80 2.21 30.45
C LEU A 244 -10.14 3.18 31.42
N PRO A 245 -10.45 3.09 32.75
CA PRO A 245 -9.64 3.74 33.76
C PRO A 245 -8.14 3.37 33.68
N TYR A 246 -7.30 4.17 34.30
CA TYR A 246 -5.85 3.91 34.38
C TYR A 246 -5.10 3.95 33.05
N ARG A 247 -5.55 4.79 32.09
CA ARG A 247 -4.92 4.98 30.77
C ARG A 247 -4.87 3.71 29.89
N ALA A 248 -5.77 2.77 30.13
CA ALA A 248 -5.94 1.59 29.31
C ALA A 248 -7.00 1.81 28.22
N ALA A 249 -6.90 1.07 27.11
CA ALA A 249 -7.92 1.05 26.07
C ALA A 249 -8.09 -0.36 25.49
N ILE A 250 -9.31 -0.71 25.14
CA ILE A 250 -9.63 -1.91 24.39
C ILE A 250 -10.05 -1.47 22.98
N THR A 251 -9.46 -2.06 21.95
CA THR A 251 -9.83 -1.85 20.56
C THR A 251 -10.28 -3.17 19.96
N GLY A 252 -11.44 -3.16 19.34
CA GLY A 252 -11.96 -4.26 18.53
C GLY A 252 -12.20 -3.79 17.09
N SER A 253 -11.89 -4.65 16.12
CA SER A 253 -12.21 -4.40 14.72
C SER A 253 -12.67 -5.68 14.03
N TYR A 254 -13.59 -5.53 13.09
CA TYR A 254 -14.08 -6.59 12.23
C TYR A 254 -14.09 -6.10 10.78
N GLN A 255 -13.54 -6.90 9.89
CA GLN A 255 -13.48 -6.58 8.47
C GLN A 255 -14.05 -7.73 7.65
N ILE A 256 -14.88 -7.38 6.68
CA ILE A 256 -15.37 -8.28 5.64
C ILE A 256 -15.02 -7.70 4.28
N GLY A 257 -14.56 -8.54 3.36
CA GLY A 257 -14.22 -8.11 2.01
C GLY A 257 -14.59 -9.16 0.97
N ARG A 258 -14.87 -8.67 -0.24
CA ARG A 258 -15.15 -9.49 -1.42
C ARG A 258 -14.34 -8.98 -2.60
N ALA A 259 -13.76 -9.90 -3.36
CA ALA A 259 -13.19 -9.62 -4.67
C ALA A 259 -14.06 -10.29 -5.75
N GLN A 260 -14.33 -9.55 -6.81
CA GLN A 260 -14.99 -10.02 -8.03
C GLN A 260 -14.00 -9.88 -9.18
N VAL A 261 -13.99 -10.87 -10.03
CA VAL A 261 -13.09 -10.99 -11.20
C VAL A 261 -13.95 -11.10 -12.43
#